data_bbd14d952e04bd3765d1633383492840
#
_entry.id   bbd14d952e04bd3765d1633383492840
#
_cell.length_a   1.000
_cell.length_b   1.000
_cell.length_c   1.000
_cell.angle_alpha   90.00
_cell.angle_beta   90.00
_cell.angle_gamma   90.00
#
_symmetry.space_group_name_H-M   'P 1'
#
loop_
_entity.id
_entity.type
_entity.pdbx_description
1 polymer ?
#
loop_
_entity_poly.entity_id
_entity_poly.type
_entity_poly.pdbx_seq_one_letter_code
_entity_poly.pdbx_strand_id
1 'polypeptide(L)'
;MSNTKRIDLALQGGGAHGAFTWGVMDRLLEDSRIEIEGISGTSAGAMNGVVMADALTRGDRDTARQALHDFWQAVSRAGMTSPIRRTPLDMLTGNWSLDHSPGYIAMDLMSRLVSPYQFNPFNLNPLRDILEERVDFERVRRCPDLKLFVTATNVRSGKQRIFTREE
;
A
#
# COMPACT_ATOMS: atom_id res chain seq x y z
N MET A 1 25.15 -25.16 6.23
CA MET A 1 24.72 -24.18 5.18
C MET A 1 23.23 -23.99 5.34
N SER A 2 22.78 -22.81 5.74
CA SER A 2 21.34 -22.52 5.84
C SER A 2 20.77 -22.55 4.43
N ASN A 3 19.78 -23.42 4.21
CA ASN A 3 19.12 -23.53 2.90
C ASN A 3 18.11 -22.37 2.78
N THR A 4 18.58 -21.15 2.53
CA THR A 4 17.75 -19.96 2.36
C THR A 4 17.01 -20.09 1.03
N LYS A 5 15.69 -19.99 1.09
CA LYS A 5 14.81 -20.02 -0.09
C LYS A 5 14.55 -18.59 -0.56
N ARG A 6 14.91 -18.28 -1.78
CA ARG A 6 14.61 -16.99 -2.43
C ARG A 6 13.22 -17.03 -3.05
N ILE A 7 12.48 -15.98 -2.85
CA ILE A 7 11.11 -15.84 -3.38
C ILE A 7 10.89 -14.42 -3.94
N ASP A 8 10.02 -14.34 -4.93
CA ASP A 8 9.44 -13.09 -5.40
C ASP A 8 8.00 -12.97 -4.93
N LEU A 9 7.57 -11.76 -4.60
CA LEU A 9 6.21 -11.48 -4.16
C LEU A 9 5.46 -10.69 -5.23
N ALA A 10 4.26 -11.15 -5.57
CA ALA A 10 3.30 -10.42 -6.38
C ALA A 10 2.19 -9.86 -5.47
N LEU A 11 2.24 -8.56 -5.18
CA LEU A 11 1.37 -7.90 -4.22
C LEU A 11 0.22 -7.20 -4.91
N GLN A 12 -0.97 -7.74 -4.69
CA GLN A 12 -2.20 -7.20 -5.25
C GLN A 12 -2.58 -5.86 -4.61
N GLY A 13 -3.21 -4.99 -5.39
CA GLY A 13 -3.94 -3.83 -4.89
C GLY A 13 -5.21 -4.24 -4.12
N GLY A 14 -5.83 -3.30 -3.44
CA GLY A 14 -7.08 -3.57 -2.71
C GLY A 14 -7.35 -2.61 -1.55
N GLY A 15 -6.76 -1.41 -1.57
CA GLY A 15 -6.99 -0.40 -0.54
C GLY A 15 -6.65 -0.93 0.85
N ALA A 16 -7.62 -0.89 1.77
CA ALA A 16 -7.45 -1.35 3.16
C ALA A 16 -7.05 -2.83 3.29
N HIS A 17 -7.37 -3.68 2.29
CA HIS A 17 -6.95 -5.09 2.27
C HIS A 17 -5.43 -5.25 2.14
N GLY A 18 -4.69 -4.20 1.75
CA GLY A 18 -3.24 -4.18 1.82
C GLY A 18 -2.67 -4.42 3.22
N ALA A 19 -3.45 -4.18 4.27
CA ALA A 19 -3.09 -4.53 5.64
C ALA A 19 -3.00 -6.05 5.86
N PHE A 20 -3.82 -6.84 5.16
CA PHE A 20 -3.68 -8.30 5.15
C PHE A 20 -2.36 -8.72 4.48
N THR A 21 -2.04 -8.10 3.35
CA THR A 21 -0.75 -8.31 2.65
C THR A 21 0.42 -7.97 3.57
N TRP A 22 0.35 -6.86 4.31
CA TRP A 22 1.34 -6.53 5.35
C TRP A 22 1.50 -7.65 6.36
N GLY A 23 0.41 -8.21 6.93
CA GLY A 23 0.49 -9.31 7.89
C GLY A 23 1.20 -10.55 7.33
N VAL A 24 0.99 -10.87 6.04
CA VAL A 24 1.71 -11.95 5.35
C VAL A 24 3.20 -11.61 5.21
N MET A 25 3.54 -10.39 4.78
CA MET A 25 4.92 -9.94 4.64
C MET A 25 5.65 -9.93 5.99
N ASP A 26 4.98 -9.47 7.05
CA ASP A 26 5.49 -9.49 8.42
C ASP A 26 5.90 -10.91 8.83
N ARG A 27 5.03 -11.87 8.56
CA ARG A 27 5.32 -13.29 8.86
C ARG A 27 6.45 -13.86 8.01
N LEU A 28 6.56 -13.48 6.74
CA LEU A 28 7.67 -13.90 5.87
C LEU A 28 9.00 -13.30 6.32
N LEU A 29 8.99 -12.06 6.79
CA LEU A 29 10.18 -11.38 7.32
C LEU A 29 10.67 -11.99 8.65
N GLU A 30 9.81 -12.62 9.45
CA GLU A 30 10.23 -13.37 10.63
C GLU A 30 11.04 -14.64 10.32
N ASP A 31 10.79 -15.27 9.17
CA ASP A 31 11.43 -16.53 8.81
C ASP A 31 12.77 -16.29 8.12
N SER A 32 13.86 -16.50 8.85
CA SER A 32 15.24 -16.34 8.32
C SER A 32 15.61 -17.30 7.19
N ARG A 33 14.80 -18.32 6.94
CA ARG A 33 14.99 -19.27 5.82
C ARG A 33 14.43 -18.73 4.50
N ILE A 34 13.68 -17.61 4.54
CA ILE A 34 13.09 -16.98 3.37
C ILE A 34 13.83 -15.68 3.09
N GLU A 35 14.21 -15.47 1.84
CA GLU A 35 14.76 -14.22 1.32
C GLU A 35 13.85 -13.67 0.22
N ILE A 36 13.36 -12.46 0.40
CA ILE A 36 12.53 -11.79 -0.61
C ILE A 36 13.46 -11.07 -1.56
N GLU A 37 13.56 -11.54 -2.82
CA GLU A 37 14.46 -11.00 -3.84
C GLU A 37 13.79 -9.94 -4.71
N GLY A 38 12.48 -10.08 -4.95
CA GLY A 38 11.73 -9.14 -5.78
C GLY A 38 10.30 -8.94 -5.30
N ILE A 39 9.77 -7.75 -5.57
CA ILE A 39 8.37 -7.41 -5.34
C ILE A 39 7.81 -6.74 -6.59
N SER A 40 6.70 -7.29 -7.09
CA SER A 40 5.81 -6.56 -8.00
C SER A 40 4.56 -6.14 -7.26
N GLY A 41 4.18 -4.86 -7.38
CA GLY A 41 3.05 -4.33 -6.62
C GLY A 41 2.19 -3.34 -7.40
N THR A 42 0.92 -3.31 -7.05
CA THR A 42 -0.07 -2.36 -7.56
C THR A 42 -0.79 -1.72 -6.38
N SER A 43 -1.00 -0.40 -6.39
CA SER A 43 -1.75 0.31 -5.34
C SER A 43 -1.19 0.00 -3.93
N ALA A 44 -2.02 -0.53 -3.03
CA ALA A 44 -1.59 -0.90 -1.66
C ALA A 44 -0.43 -1.91 -1.65
N GLY A 45 -0.36 -2.81 -2.63
CA GLY A 45 0.77 -3.73 -2.79
C GLY A 45 2.07 -3.01 -3.15
N ALA A 46 1.99 -1.97 -4.00
CA ALA A 46 3.14 -1.13 -4.31
C ALA A 46 3.61 -0.35 -3.07
N MET A 47 2.68 0.18 -2.27
CA MET A 47 3.00 0.89 -1.02
C MET A 47 3.74 -0.02 -0.04
N ASN A 48 3.26 -1.25 0.18
CA ASN A 48 3.96 -2.23 0.99
C ASN A 48 5.39 -2.49 0.48
N GLY A 49 5.55 -2.67 -0.84
CA GLY A 49 6.84 -2.90 -1.45
C GLY A 49 7.82 -1.74 -1.27
N VAL A 50 7.36 -0.51 -1.46
CA VAL A 50 8.18 0.72 -1.33
C VAL A 50 8.60 0.94 0.13
N VAL A 51 7.67 0.80 1.09
CA VAL A 51 7.98 0.92 2.54
C VAL A 51 9.00 -0.13 2.97
N MET A 52 8.85 -1.37 2.51
CA MET A 52 9.80 -2.43 2.80
C MET A 52 11.18 -2.14 2.18
N ALA A 53 11.24 -1.70 0.93
CA ALA A 53 12.50 -1.41 0.24
C ALA A 53 13.28 -0.28 0.92
N ASP A 54 12.60 0.82 1.30
CA ASP A 54 13.21 1.90 2.08
C ASP A 54 13.77 1.40 3.41
N ALA A 55 12.99 0.60 4.13
CA ALA A 55 13.38 0.12 5.44
C ALA A 55 14.56 -0.87 5.40
N LEU A 56 14.60 -1.77 4.42
CA LEU A 56 15.72 -2.70 4.22
C LEU A 56 17.02 -1.97 3.86
N THR A 57 16.94 -0.80 3.24
CA THR A 57 18.13 0.03 2.97
C THR A 57 18.68 0.69 4.25
N ARG A 58 17.81 0.92 5.25
CA ARG A 58 18.20 1.52 6.54
C ARG A 58 18.67 0.52 7.59
N GLY A 59 18.23 -0.72 7.48
CA GLY A 59 18.47 -1.73 8.50
C GLY A 59 18.14 -3.14 8.03
N ASP A 60 17.65 -3.93 8.95
CA ASP A 60 17.37 -5.33 8.78
C ASP A 60 15.86 -5.63 8.58
N ARG A 61 15.53 -6.90 8.65
CA ARG A 61 14.15 -7.40 8.55
C ARG A 61 13.23 -6.87 9.63
N ASP A 62 13.72 -6.69 10.86
CA ASP A 62 12.92 -6.14 11.96
C ASP A 62 12.64 -4.65 11.72
N THR A 63 13.59 -3.92 11.16
CA THR A 63 13.39 -2.54 10.68
C THR A 63 12.30 -2.47 9.62
N ALA A 64 12.27 -3.42 8.68
CA ALA A 64 11.23 -3.49 7.65
C ALA A 64 9.85 -3.82 8.24
N ARG A 65 9.78 -4.74 9.18
CA ARG A 65 8.54 -5.09 9.89
C ARG A 65 7.97 -3.89 10.64
N GLN A 66 8.83 -3.18 11.39
CA GLN A 66 8.41 -1.99 12.13
C GLN A 66 7.95 -0.87 11.20
N ALA A 67 8.63 -0.63 10.09
CA ALA A 67 8.24 0.38 9.12
C ALA A 67 6.87 0.09 8.50
N LEU A 68 6.60 -1.15 8.13
CA LEU A 68 5.28 -1.59 7.64
C LEU A 68 4.19 -1.41 8.70
N HIS A 69 4.46 -1.78 9.95
CA HIS A 69 3.54 -1.55 11.07
C HIS A 69 3.20 -0.07 11.22
N ASP A 70 4.22 0.80 11.25
CA ASP A 70 4.04 2.24 11.45
C ASP A 70 3.30 2.90 10.28
N PHE A 71 3.57 2.44 9.06
CA PHE A 71 2.83 2.87 7.87
C PHE A 71 1.33 2.53 8.00
N TRP A 72 0.99 1.28 8.27
CA TRP A 72 -0.41 0.87 8.39
C TRP A 72 -1.12 1.47 9.61
N GLN A 73 -0.40 1.73 10.69
CA GLN A 73 -0.94 2.47 11.83
C GLN A 73 -1.29 3.91 11.43
N ALA A 74 -0.44 4.59 10.65
CA ALA A 74 -0.73 5.93 10.15
C ALA A 74 -1.92 5.95 9.19
N VAL A 75 -1.99 4.99 8.26
CA VAL A 75 -3.14 4.82 7.35
C VAL A 75 -4.43 4.59 8.13
N SER A 76 -4.38 3.74 9.16
CA SER A 76 -5.55 3.48 10.03
C SER A 76 -6.02 4.76 10.75
N ARG A 77 -5.08 5.54 11.30
CA ARG A 77 -5.41 6.82 11.96
C ARG A 77 -6.03 7.83 11.00
N ALA A 78 -5.45 7.98 9.80
CA ALA A 78 -6.03 8.84 8.76
C ALA A 78 -7.43 8.36 8.31
N GLY A 79 -7.63 7.06 8.25
CA GLY A 79 -8.93 6.45 7.94
C GLY A 79 -10.02 6.73 8.97
N MET A 80 -9.66 7.00 10.24
CA MET A 80 -10.64 7.33 11.28
C MET A 80 -11.39 8.63 11.03
N THR A 81 -10.83 9.55 10.28
CA THR A 81 -11.44 10.83 9.90
C THR A 81 -12.12 10.78 8.53
N SER A 82 -12.05 9.67 7.83
CA SER A 82 -12.67 9.49 6.51
C SER A 82 -14.19 9.52 6.61
N PRO A 83 -14.91 10.18 5.69
CA PRO A 83 -16.37 10.11 5.58
C PRO A 83 -16.85 8.72 5.12
N ILE A 84 -15.95 7.90 4.53
CA ILE A 84 -16.25 6.55 4.07
C ILE A 84 -15.99 5.58 5.23
N ARG A 85 -17.02 5.35 6.04
CA ARG A 85 -16.95 4.46 7.20
C ARG A 85 -18.18 3.57 7.26
N ARG A 86 -18.04 2.40 7.91
CA ARG A 86 -19.17 1.57 8.28
C ARG A 86 -20.08 2.34 9.25
N THR A 87 -21.37 2.16 9.10
CA THR A 87 -22.34 2.72 10.05
C THR A 87 -22.24 2.00 11.41
N PRO A 88 -22.67 2.62 12.52
CA PRO A 88 -22.75 1.93 13.80
C PRO A 88 -23.58 0.63 13.75
N LEU A 89 -24.61 0.60 12.90
CA LEU A 89 -25.42 -0.59 12.68
C LEU A 89 -24.63 -1.70 11.99
N ASP A 90 -23.84 -1.39 10.97
CA ASP A 90 -22.97 -2.35 10.30
C ASP A 90 -21.94 -2.95 11.27
N MET A 91 -21.43 -2.13 12.18
CA MET A 91 -20.51 -2.61 13.22
C MET A 91 -21.18 -3.58 14.18
N LEU A 92 -22.42 -3.30 14.61
CA LEU A 92 -23.17 -4.15 15.52
C LEU A 92 -23.61 -5.47 14.88
N THR A 93 -23.95 -5.44 13.58
CA THR A 93 -24.40 -6.63 12.84
C THR A 93 -23.25 -7.46 12.27
N GLY A 94 -21.99 -7.03 12.48
CA GLY A 94 -20.82 -7.70 11.90
C GLY A 94 -20.73 -7.58 10.38
N ASN A 95 -21.43 -6.61 9.78
CA ASN A 95 -21.34 -6.35 8.35
C ASN A 95 -20.02 -5.63 8.00
N TRP A 96 -19.17 -6.26 7.22
CA TRP A 96 -17.88 -5.73 6.80
C TRP A 96 -17.95 -4.98 5.46
N SER A 97 -19.12 -5.00 4.77
CA SER A 97 -19.31 -4.25 3.52
C SER A 97 -19.50 -2.75 3.79
N LEU A 98 -19.03 -1.93 2.87
CA LEU A 98 -19.30 -0.49 2.82
C LEU A 98 -20.53 -0.14 1.97
N ASP A 99 -21.18 -1.13 1.36
CA ASP A 99 -22.25 -0.93 0.37
C ASP A 99 -23.43 -0.14 0.95
N HIS A 100 -23.63 -0.17 2.26
CA HIS A 100 -24.67 0.57 2.97
C HIS A 100 -24.17 1.88 3.61
N SER A 101 -22.89 2.21 3.45
CA SER A 101 -22.33 3.47 3.94
C SER A 101 -22.82 4.64 3.07
N PRO A 102 -23.55 5.62 3.62
CA PRO A 102 -23.99 6.79 2.84
C PRO A 102 -22.83 7.54 2.19
N GLY A 103 -21.69 7.63 2.88
CA GLY A 103 -20.49 8.25 2.35
C GLY A 103 -19.90 7.50 1.16
N TYR A 104 -19.92 6.17 1.20
CA TYR A 104 -19.47 5.33 0.09
C TYR A 104 -20.39 5.47 -1.12
N ILE A 105 -21.69 5.38 -0.92
CA ILE A 105 -22.70 5.51 -1.99
C ILE A 105 -22.60 6.89 -2.66
N ALA A 106 -22.50 7.96 -1.85
CA ALA A 106 -22.33 9.31 -2.37
C ALA A 106 -21.04 9.45 -3.18
N MET A 107 -19.92 8.88 -2.70
CA MET A 107 -18.64 8.92 -3.39
C MET A 107 -18.67 8.10 -4.69
N ASP A 108 -19.27 6.92 -4.71
CA ASP A 108 -19.43 6.11 -5.92
C ASP A 108 -20.25 6.85 -6.97
N LEU A 109 -21.38 7.44 -6.58
CA LEU A 109 -22.23 8.23 -7.47
C LEU A 109 -21.47 9.46 -8.03
N MET A 110 -20.79 10.21 -7.16
CA MET A 110 -20.00 11.38 -7.57
C MET A 110 -18.85 10.99 -8.49
N SER A 111 -18.18 9.86 -8.27
CA SER A 111 -17.07 9.38 -9.13
C SER A 111 -17.52 9.07 -10.56
N ARG A 112 -18.82 8.79 -10.76
CA ARG A 112 -19.42 8.56 -12.09
C ARG A 112 -19.82 9.85 -12.78
N LEU A 113 -20.08 10.92 -12.05
CA LEU A 113 -20.60 12.18 -12.56
C LEU A 113 -19.53 13.26 -12.68
N VAL A 114 -18.49 13.21 -11.88
CA VAL A 114 -17.49 14.27 -11.75
C VAL A 114 -16.09 13.69 -11.89
N SER A 115 -15.24 14.37 -12.66
CA SER A 115 -13.84 14.00 -12.78
C SER A 115 -13.13 14.10 -11.41
N PRO A 116 -12.20 13.17 -11.08
CA PRO A 116 -11.39 13.25 -9.87
C PRO A 116 -10.67 14.60 -9.71
N TYR A 117 -10.27 15.23 -10.80
CA TYR A 117 -9.63 16.56 -10.79
C TYR A 117 -10.58 17.69 -10.36
N GLN A 118 -11.86 17.57 -10.67
CA GLN A 118 -12.88 18.53 -10.25
C GLN A 118 -13.30 18.30 -8.81
N PHE A 119 -13.31 17.02 -8.39
CA PHE A 119 -13.70 16.64 -7.04
C PHE A 119 -12.64 16.98 -5.99
N ASN A 120 -11.36 16.99 -6.37
CA ASN A 120 -10.23 17.28 -5.49
C ASN A 120 -9.35 18.44 -6.02
N PRO A 121 -9.90 19.67 -6.10
CA PRO A 121 -9.18 20.81 -6.67
C PRO A 121 -7.93 21.20 -5.85
N PHE A 122 -7.90 20.86 -4.56
CA PHE A 122 -6.76 21.11 -3.68
C PHE A 122 -5.72 19.98 -3.68
N ASN A 123 -5.94 18.94 -4.50
CA ASN A 123 -5.06 17.76 -4.58
C ASN A 123 -4.73 17.14 -3.21
N LEU A 124 -5.71 17.11 -2.32
CA LEU A 124 -5.55 16.51 -0.98
C LEU A 124 -5.42 14.99 -1.12
N ASN A 125 -4.31 14.47 -0.67
CA ASN A 125 -4.03 13.03 -0.75
C ASN A 125 -3.30 12.57 0.53
N PRO A 126 -4.03 12.31 1.61
CA PRO A 126 -3.44 11.91 2.89
C PRO A 126 -2.54 10.66 2.78
N LEU A 127 -2.84 9.78 1.82
CA LEU A 127 -2.04 8.57 1.61
C LEU A 127 -0.67 8.89 0.99
N ARG A 128 -0.64 9.86 0.08
CA ARG A 128 0.60 10.40 -0.47
C ARG A 128 1.43 11.06 0.62
N ASP A 129 0.79 11.90 1.44
CA ASP A 129 1.46 12.63 2.52
C ASP A 129 2.10 11.64 3.52
N ILE A 130 1.38 10.57 3.90
CA ILE A 130 1.91 9.50 4.75
C ILE A 130 3.12 8.80 4.12
N LEU A 131 3.09 8.55 2.82
CA LEU A 131 4.23 7.93 2.13
C LEU A 131 5.43 8.87 2.07
N GLU A 132 5.23 10.13 1.67
CA GLU A 132 6.30 11.14 1.56
C GLU A 132 6.96 11.44 2.92
N GLU A 133 6.20 11.34 4.02
CA GLU A 133 6.74 11.50 5.38
C GLU A 133 7.61 10.31 5.82
N ARG A 134 7.31 9.09 5.37
CA ARG A 134 7.89 7.85 5.90
C ARG A 134 8.90 7.17 5.00
N VAL A 135 8.86 7.45 3.71
CA VAL A 135 9.68 6.81 2.68
C VAL A 135 10.60 7.84 2.03
N ASP A 136 11.88 7.54 2.03
CA ASP A 136 12.85 8.25 1.21
C ASP A 136 13.00 7.51 -0.13
N PHE A 137 12.41 8.05 -1.17
CA PHE A 137 12.41 7.44 -2.51
C PHE A 137 13.83 7.35 -3.12
N GLU A 138 14.76 8.21 -2.71
CA GLU A 138 16.16 8.09 -3.13
C GLU A 138 16.83 6.86 -2.49
N ARG A 139 16.47 6.52 -1.25
CA ARG A 139 16.92 5.26 -0.65
C ARG A 139 16.31 4.05 -1.34
N VAL A 140 15.02 4.11 -1.70
CA VAL A 140 14.39 3.03 -2.46
C VAL A 140 15.12 2.76 -3.77
N ARG A 141 15.52 3.81 -4.49
CA ARG A 141 16.32 3.68 -5.72
C ARG A 141 17.67 3.01 -5.48
N ARG A 142 18.25 3.18 -4.32
CA ARG A 142 19.56 2.63 -3.95
C ARG A 142 19.49 1.25 -3.29
N CYS A 143 18.30 0.70 -3.06
CA CYS A 143 18.14 -0.60 -2.41
C CYS A 143 18.80 -1.71 -3.26
N PRO A 144 19.93 -2.31 -2.81
CA PRO A 144 20.67 -3.25 -3.65
C PRO A 144 19.99 -4.63 -3.71
N ASP A 145 19.31 -5.00 -2.64
CA ASP A 145 18.93 -6.38 -2.37
C ASP A 145 17.50 -6.72 -2.81
N LEU A 146 16.70 -5.71 -3.16
CA LEU A 146 15.30 -5.90 -3.53
C LEU A 146 15.01 -5.32 -4.92
N LYS A 147 14.54 -6.17 -5.84
CA LYS A 147 13.99 -5.74 -7.13
C LYS A 147 12.57 -5.26 -6.92
N LEU A 148 12.27 -4.02 -7.26
CA LEU A 148 10.95 -3.44 -7.10
C LEU A 148 10.34 -3.04 -8.45
N PHE A 149 9.10 -3.51 -8.67
CA PHE A 149 8.30 -3.22 -9.85
C PHE A 149 6.95 -2.63 -9.41
N VAL A 150 6.67 -1.40 -9.81
CA VAL A 150 5.41 -0.71 -9.49
C VAL A 150 4.58 -0.56 -10.74
N THR A 151 3.36 -1.06 -10.70
CA THR A 151 2.44 -0.97 -11.84
C THR A 151 1.47 0.18 -11.67
N ALA A 152 1.36 1.00 -12.72
CA ALA A 152 0.38 2.05 -12.84
C ALA A 152 -0.34 1.99 -14.19
N THR A 153 -1.51 2.63 -14.28
CA THR A 153 -2.28 2.74 -15.52
C THR A 153 -2.22 4.18 -16.04
N ASN A 154 -1.85 4.35 -17.29
CA ASN A 154 -1.94 5.64 -17.94
C ASN A 154 -3.42 5.97 -18.21
N VAL A 155 -3.94 6.99 -17.53
CA VAL A 155 -5.37 7.35 -17.59
C VAL A 155 -5.85 7.80 -18.98
N ARG A 156 -4.96 8.30 -19.82
CA ARG A 156 -5.32 8.76 -21.18
C ARG A 156 -5.40 7.61 -22.18
N SER A 157 -4.53 6.62 -22.05
CA SER A 157 -4.43 5.53 -23.02
C SER A 157 -5.01 4.20 -22.50
N GLY A 158 -5.31 4.09 -21.22
CA GLY A 158 -5.69 2.84 -20.55
C GLY A 158 -4.56 1.79 -20.49
N LYS A 159 -3.36 2.13 -20.96
CA LYS A 159 -2.24 1.20 -21.01
C LYS A 159 -1.52 1.12 -19.67
N GLN A 160 -1.14 -0.09 -19.33
CA GLN A 160 -0.28 -0.37 -18.18
C GLN A 160 1.14 0.20 -18.41
N ARG A 161 1.72 0.77 -17.37
CA ARG A 161 3.14 1.09 -17.26
C ARG A 161 3.72 0.44 -16.02
N ILE A 162 4.88 -0.17 -16.16
CA ILE A 162 5.65 -0.74 -15.06
C ILE A 162 6.84 0.17 -14.84
N PHE A 163 6.97 0.63 -13.62
CA PHE A 163 8.11 1.39 -13.15
C PHE A 163 9.05 0.46 -12.40
N THR A 164 10.33 0.60 -12.64
CA THR A 164 11.38 -0.04 -11.86
C THR A 164 11.92 0.92 -10.81
N ARG A 165 12.70 0.43 -9.86
CA ARG A 165 13.32 1.27 -8.83
C ARG A 165 14.28 2.33 -9.40
N GLU A 166 14.76 2.14 -10.62
CA GLU A 166 15.73 3.03 -11.27
C GLU A 166 15.08 4.27 -11.90
N GLU A 167 13.77 4.25 -12.07
CA GLU A 167 12.96 5.38 -12.58
C GLU A 167 12.42 6.23 -11.42
#